data_84af44638c36f2c8cc776ea8e8526ab1
#
_entry.id   84af44638c36f2c8cc776ea8e8526ab1
#
_cell.length_a   1.000
_cell.length_b   1.000
_cell.length_c   1.000
_cell.angle_alpha   90.00
_cell.angle_beta   90.00
_cell.angle_gamma   90.00
#
_symmetry.space_group_name_H-M   'P 1'
#
loop_
_entity.id
_entity.type
_entity.pdbx_description
1 polymer ?
#
loop_
_entity_poly.entity_id
_entity_poly.type
_entity_poly.pdbx_seq_one_letter_code
_entity_poly.pdbx_strand_id
1 'polypeptide(L)'
;MEYAVKIEKVSKKYNLYTRPQDRFKEAIGFGKKNSLHTEFYALNNISFEVKKGETVGIIGTNGSGKSTLLKIITGVLKQTEGSVEVNGRISALLELGAGFNQEYTGLENIYLNGRMMGISKKEMESRVQSIIDFAEIGEFINQPVKTYSSGMFARLAFAVAINVEPDILIVDEALSVGDLFFQNKCFRKFEELKEKNITILFVSHDISSVRQMCSRVLWIEKGKQIIFDQSDKVCDMYMDMKRKGMNKQVDEIDEVEDIPVKILNEKKVYPVLIKKMMREI
;
A
#
# COMPACT_ATOMS: atom_id res chain seq x y z
N MET A 1 16.70 19.68 -11.52
CA MET A 1 16.60 18.34 -10.89
C MET A 1 15.37 17.67 -11.50
N GLU A 2 15.49 16.43 -11.91
CA GLU A 2 14.39 15.73 -12.61
C GLU A 2 13.59 14.93 -11.59
N TYR A 3 12.27 15.10 -11.57
CA TYR A 3 11.36 14.36 -10.68
C TYR A 3 10.96 13.04 -11.32
N ALA A 4 10.88 11.99 -10.51
CA ALA A 4 10.28 10.71 -10.89
C ALA A 4 8.75 10.76 -10.70
N VAL A 5 8.30 11.35 -9.57
CA VAL A 5 6.87 11.54 -9.27
C VAL A 5 6.65 12.96 -8.77
N LYS A 6 5.63 13.64 -9.30
CA LYS A 6 5.19 14.96 -8.83
C LYS A 6 3.69 14.97 -8.63
N ILE A 7 3.26 15.32 -7.45
CA ILE A 7 1.87 15.37 -7.00
C ILE A 7 1.55 16.79 -6.58
N GLU A 8 0.56 17.43 -7.22
CA GLU A 8 0.17 18.80 -6.91
C GLU A 8 -1.33 18.88 -6.60
N LYS A 9 -1.65 19.21 -5.34
CA LYS A 9 -3.01 19.45 -4.83
C LYS A 9 -4.00 18.32 -5.17
N VAL A 10 -3.52 17.06 -5.14
CA VAL A 10 -4.32 15.90 -5.49
C VAL A 10 -5.38 15.65 -4.43
N SER A 11 -6.63 15.59 -4.89
CA SER A 11 -7.78 15.17 -4.09
C SER A 11 -8.50 14.01 -4.76
N LYS A 12 -9.02 13.08 -3.95
CA LYS A 12 -9.90 12.02 -4.40
C LYS A 12 -11.16 12.01 -3.57
N LYS A 13 -12.26 12.34 -4.23
CA LYS A 13 -13.59 12.40 -3.64
C LYS A 13 -14.44 11.24 -4.11
N TYR A 14 -15.23 10.67 -3.20
CA TYR A 14 -16.27 9.70 -3.48
C TYR A 14 -17.62 10.22 -2.99
N ASN A 15 -18.66 10.00 -3.78
CA ASN A 15 -20.03 10.27 -3.38
C ASN A 15 -20.61 9.01 -2.72
N LEU A 16 -20.88 9.08 -1.42
CA LEU A 16 -21.47 7.99 -0.65
C LEU A 16 -22.97 8.15 -0.58
N TYR A 17 -23.70 7.19 -1.14
CA TYR A 17 -25.16 7.16 -1.13
C TYR A 17 -25.67 6.22 -0.04
N THR A 18 -26.61 6.68 0.78
CA THR A 18 -27.23 5.86 1.82
C THR A 18 -28.09 4.74 1.23
N ARG A 19 -28.69 4.99 0.05
CA ARG A 19 -29.53 4.02 -0.66
C ARG A 19 -29.13 3.95 -2.13
N PRO A 20 -29.03 2.74 -2.74
CA PRO A 20 -28.67 2.58 -4.15
C PRO A 20 -29.58 3.41 -5.10
N GLN A 21 -30.85 3.56 -4.74
CA GLN A 21 -31.85 4.34 -5.50
C GLN A 21 -31.53 5.84 -5.57
N ASP A 22 -30.84 6.38 -4.58
CA ASP A 22 -30.51 7.81 -4.52
C ASP A 22 -29.49 8.20 -5.58
N ARG A 23 -28.56 7.28 -5.92
CA ARG A 23 -27.65 7.45 -7.03
C ARG A 23 -28.38 7.56 -8.37
N PHE A 24 -29.42 6.73 -8.59
CA PHE A 24 -30.21 6.76 -9.80
C PHE A 24 -31.06 8.03 -9.88
N LYS A 25 -31.70 8.43 -8.77
CA LYS A 25 -32.50 9.67 -8.70
C LYS A 25 -31.65 10.91 -9.01
N GLU A 26 -30.45 10.97 -8.47
CA GLU A 26 -29.51 12.07 -8.74
C GLU A 26 -29.09 12.09 -10.22
N ALA A 27 -28.79 10.91 -10.80
CA ALA A 27 -28.41 10.80 -12.21
C ALA A 27 -29.49 11.29 -13.19
N ILE A 28 -30.79 11.13 -12.87
CA ILE A 28 -31.92 11.62 -13.68
C ILE A 28 -32.38 13.04 -13.29
N GLY A 29 -31.61 13.74 -12.44
CA GLY A 29 -31.85 15.14 -12.09
C GLY A 29 -32.85 15.38 -10.96
N PHE A 30 -33.31 14.35 -10.26
CA PHE A 30 -34.06 14.47 -9.02
C PHE A 30 -33.06 14.82 -7.90
N GLY A 31 -33.13 16.01 -7.35
CA GLY A 31 -32.24 16.41 -6.23
C GLY A 31 -31.43 17.69 -6.48
N LYS A 32 -31.79 18.49 -7.49
CA LYS A 32 -31.07 19.76 -7.80
C LYS A 32 -31.00 20.77 -6.63
N LYS A 33 -31.73 20.59 -5.55
CA LYS A 33 -31.71 21.45 -4.36
C LYS A 33 -31.04 20.83 -3.12
N ASN A 34 -30.94 19.49 -3.02
CA ASN A 34 -30.28 18.80 -1.91
C ASN A 34 -29.51 17.60 -2.48
N SER A 35 -28.19 17.55 -2.32
CA SER A 35 -27.40 16.38 -2.72
C SER A 35 -27.89 15.16 -1.92
N LEU A 36 -28.16 14.04 -2.63
CA LEU A 36 -28.59 12.78 -2.04
C LEU A 36 -27.41 11.92 -1.58
N HIS A 37 -26.21 12.49 -1.60
CA HIS A 37 -24.97 11.82 -1.21
C HIS A 37 -24.20 12.64 -0.18
N THR A 38 -23.35 11.95 0.58
CA THR A 38 -22.32 12.56 1.43
C THR A 38 -20.99 12.49 0.70
N GLU A 39 -20.28 13.60 0.62
CA GLU A 39 -18.93 13.63 0.05
C GLU A 39 -17.92 13.05 1.03
N PHE A 40 -17.15 12.08 0.59
CA PHE A 40 -16.05 11.48 1.33
C PHE A 40 -14.74 11.73 0.60
N TYR A 41 -13.81 12.41 1.25
CA TYR A 41 -12.47 12.64 0.72
C TYR A 41 -11.51 11.54 1.19
N ALA A 42 -11.21 10.60 0.29
CA ALA A 42 -10.16 9.60 0.52
C ALA A 42 -8.76 10.23 0.50
N LEU A 43 -8.59 11.29 -0.29
CA LEU A 43 -7.42 12.18 -0.29
C LEU A 43 -7.90 13.63 -0.44
N ASN A 44 -7.26 14.55 0.27
CA ASN A 44 -7.60 15.96 0.26
C ASN A 44 -6.34 16.82 0.22
N ASN A 45 -6.09 17.44 -0.94
CA ASN A 45 -5.02 18.41 -1.18
C ASN A 45 -3.61 17.89 -0.83
N ILE A 46 -3.24 16.72 -1.36
CA ILE A 46 -1.92 16.12 -1.19
C ILE A 46 -0.95 16.74 -2.20
N SER A 47 0.24 17.16 -1.75
CA SER A 47 1.29 17.73 -2.61
C SER A 47 2.66 17.28 -2.13
N PHE A 48 3.42 16.61 -2.98
CA PHE A 48 4.81 16.24 -2.75
C PHE A 48 5.50 15.89 -4.06
N GLU A 49 6.82 15.80 -4.01
CA GLU A 49 7.65 15.43 -5.15
C GLU A 49 8.71 14.43 -4.74
N VAL A 50 8.99 13.48 -5.62
CA VAL A 50 10.03 12.46 -5.46
C VAL A 50 11.06 12.63 -6.55
N LYS A 51 12.30 12.79 -6.17
CA LYS A 51 13.42 12.93 -7.13
C LYS A 51 13.77 11.55 -7.70
N LYS A 52 14.37 11.53 -8.89
CA LYS A 52 14.93 10.30 -9.46
C LYS A 52 15.98 9.70 -8.51
N GLY A 53 15.93 8.39 -8.30
CA GLY A 53 16.82 7.65 -7.39
C GLY A 53 16.55 7.84 -5.90
N GLU A 54 15.50 8.59 -5.54
CA GLU A 54 15.15 8.81 -4.14
C GLU A 54 14.28 7.67 -3.60
N THR A 55 14.50 7.28 -2.35
CA THR A 55 13.61 6.40 -1.60
C THR A 55 12.75 7.22 -0.66
N VAL A 56 11.45 7.24 -0.89
CA VAL A 56 10.45 7.97 -0.10
C VAL A 56 9.50 7.02 0.59
N GLY A 57 9.37 7.16 1.92
CA GLY A 57 8.41 6.43 2.73
C GLY A 57 7.02 7.06 2.68
N ILE A 58 5.96 6.24 2.74
CA ILE A 58 4.59 6.70 2.92
C ILE A 58 4.00 5.99 4.13
N ILE A 59 3.68 6.74 5.18
CA ILE A 59 3.16 6.22 6.44
C ILE A 59 1.79 6.81 6.77
N GLY A 60 1.08 6.17 7.70
CA GLY A 60 -0.24 6.57 8.18
C GLY A 60 -1.06 5.39 8.65
N THR A 61 -2.12 5.63 9.39
CA THR A 61 -3.01 4.57 9.91
C THR A 61 -3.75 3.84 8.78
N ASN A 62 -4.39 2.69 9.12
CA ASN A 62 -5.25 1.99 8.16
C ASN A 62 -6.41 2.90 7.75
N GLY A 63 -6.72 2.93 6.44
CA GLY A 63 -7.73 3.84 5.90
C GLY A 63 -7.28 5.30 5.77
N SER A 64 -6.02 5.65 6.02
CA SER A 64 -5.53 7.03 5.86
C SER A 64 -5.46 7.54 4.42
N GLY A 65 -5.57 6.66 3.41
CA GLY A 65 -5.54 7.02 1.99
C GLY A 65 -4.29 6.55 1.23
N LYS A 66 -3.33 5.86 1.86
CA LYS A 66 -2.08 5.38 1.23
C LYS A 66 -2.34 4.60 -0.06
N SER A 67 -3.15 3.54 0.01
CA SER A 67 -3.46 2.70 -1.17
C SER A 67 -4.21 3.48 -2.26
N THR A 68 -5.03 4.47 -1.89
CA THR A 68 -5.69 5.36 -2.85
C THR A 68 -4.66 6.23 -3.58
N LEU A 69 -3.69 6.79 -2.85
CA LEU A 69 -2.60 7.57 -3.42
C LEU A 69 -1.77 6.72 -4.38
N LEU A 70 -1.39 5.51 -3.97
CA LEU A 70 -0.60 4.60 -4.81
C LEU A 70 -1.35 4.22 -6.10
N LYS A 71 -2.65 3.92 -6.02
CA LYS A 71 -3.50 3.65 -7.21
C LYS A 71 -3.58 4.86 -8.14
N ILE A 72 -3.51 6.07 -7.62
CA ILE A 72 -3.46 7.29 -8.44
C ILE A 72 -2.09 7.43 -9.10
N ILE A 73 -0.99 7.20 -8.38
CA ILE A 73 0.37 7.25 -8.94
C ILE A 73 0.57 6.20 -10.04
N THR A 74 0.03 4.98 -9.84
CA THR A 74 0.11 3.91 -10.85
C THR A 74 -0.85 4.09 -12.04
N GLY A 75 -1.72 5.12 -12.01
CA GLY A 75 -2.69 5.38 -13.07
C GLY A 75 -3.93 4.47 -13.06
N VAL A 76 -4.04 3.53 -12.11
CA VAL A 76 -5.21 2.65 -11.94
C VAL A 76 -6.44 3.44 -11.51
N LEU A 77 -6.24 4.52 -10.76
CA LEU A 77 -7.32 5.38 -10.27
C LEU A 77 -7.07 6.83 -10.69
N LYS A 78 -8.08 7.47 -11.29
CA LYS A 78 -8.00 8.90 -11.61
C LYS A 78 -8.33 9.77 -10.38
N GLN A 79 -7.53 10.82 -10.14
CA GLN A 79 -7.83 11.84 -9.15
C GLN A 79 -9.09 12.65 -9.50
N THR A 80 -9.71 13.28 -8.52
CA THR A 80 -10.84 14.18 -8.73
C THR A 80 -10.35 15.61 -9.03
N GLU A 81 -9.28 16.04 -8.34
CA GLU A 81 -8.66 17.36 -8.49
C GLU A 81 -7.15 17.24 -8.41
N GLY A 82 -6.43 18.26 -8.91
CA GLY A 82 -4.98 18.34 -8.92
C GLY A 82 -4.34 17.63 -10.10
N SER A 83 -3.02 17.54 -10.11
CA SER A 83 -2.23 16.90 -11.15
C SER A 83 -1.24 15.87 -10.60
N VAL A 84 -0.97 14.87 -11.44
CA VAL A 84 -0.01 13.80 -11.17
C VAL A 84 0.88 13.66 -12.41
N GLU A 85 2.16 13.80 -12.19
CA GLU A 85 3.17 13.57 -13.22
C GLU A 85 4.08 12.43 -12.79
N VAL A 86 4.28 11.45 -13.67
CA VAL A 86 5.14 10.30 -13.44
C VAL A 86 6.09 10.15 -14.62
N ASN A 87 7.38 10.13 -14.34
CA ASN A 87 8.44 10.07 -15.34
C ASN A 87 9.22 8.77 -15.20
N GLY A 88 8.81 7.74 -15.95
CA GLY A 88 9.43 6.42 -15.97
C GLY A 88 8.44 5.27 -15.88
N ARG A 89 8.95 4.05 -16.03
CA ARG A 89 8.19 2.81 -15.90
C ARG A 89 8.00 2.47 -14.44
N ILE A 90 6.74 2.23 -14.03
CA ILE A 90 6.41 1.81 -12.66
C ILE A 90 6.32 0.29 -12.60
N SER A 91 6.97 -0.31 -11.59
CA SER A 91 6.63 -1.65 -11.08
C SER A 91 6.04 -1.50 -9.70
N ALA A 92 4.86 -2.08 -9.47
CA ALA A 92 4.18 -1.95 -8.18
C ALA A 92 3.94 -3.34 -7.57
N LEU A 93 4.42 -3.53 -6.35
CA LEU A 93 4.19 -4.74 -5.55
C LEU A 93 2.82 -4.72 -4.81
N LEU A 94 1.99 -3.72 -5.11
CA LEU A 94 0.65 -3.53 -4.50
C LEU A 94 -0.29 -4.72 -4.68
N GLU A 95 -0.17 -5.38 -5.81
CA GLU A 95 -0.98 -6.52 -6.20
C GLU A 95 -0.02 -7.59 -6.72
N LEU A 96 0.70 -8.27 -5.81
CA LEU A 96 1.63 -9.34 -6.14
C LEU A 96 0.96 -10.38 -7.04
N GLY A 97 1.52 -10.56 -8.26
CA GLY A 97 0.97 -11.47 -9.25
C GLY A 97 -0.23 -10.92 -10.03
N ALA A 98 -0.52 -9.62 -9.95
CA ALA A 98 -1.48 -8.98 -10.85
C ALA A 98 -1.05 -9.24 -12.30
N GLY A 99 -1.99 -9.75 -13.11
CA GLY A 99 -1.71 -10.14 -14.49
C GLY A 99 -1.14 -11.56 -14.66
N PHE A 100 -0.92 -12.33 -13.60
CA PHE A 100 -0.58 -13.73 -13.73
C PHE A 100 -1.79 -14.55 -14.19
N ASN A 101 -1.57 -15.41 -15.19
CA ASN A 101 -2.55 -16.37 -15.62
C ASN A 101 -2.33 -17.69 -14.86
N GLN A 102 -3.35 -18.14 -14.15
CA GLN A 102 -3.30 -19.34 -13.31
C GLN A 102 -3.04 -20.63 -14.11
N GLU A 103 -3.44 -20.68 -15.38
CA GLU A 103 -3.26 -21.83 -16.29
C GLU A 103 -1.87 -21.87 -16.92
N TYR A 104 -1.12 -20.77 -16.87
CA TYR A 104 0.23 -20.69 -17.43
C TYR A 104 1.26 -21.15 -16.40
N THR A 105 2.37 -21.68 -16.90
CA THR A 105 3.56 -22.00 -16.09
C THR A 105 4.16 -20.73 -15.47
N GLY A 106 5.01 -20.90 -14.47
CA GLY A 106 5.77 -19.78 -13.91
C GLY A 106 6.60 -19.05 -14.97
N LEU A 107 7.25 -19.81 -15.85
CA LEU A 107 8.06 -19.27 -16.93
C LEU A 107 7.22 -18.45 -17.93
N GLU A 108 6.07 -18.96 -18.34
CA GLU A 108 5.15 -18.23 -19.21
C GLU A 108 4.63 -16.95 -18.58
N ASN A 109 4.35 -16.97 -17.26
CA ASN A 109 3.93 -15.80 -16.52
C ASN A 109 5.05 -14.74 -16.40
N ILE A 110 6.32 -15.13 -16.29
CA ILE A 110 7.46 -14.20 -16.37
C ILE A 110 7.43 -13.43 -17.70
N TYR A 111 7.28 -14.12 -18.82
CA TYR A 111 7.22 -13.47 -20.13
C TYR A 111 5.94 -12.64 -20.34
N LEU A 112 4.80 -13.14 -19.85
CA LEU A 112 3.53 -12.42 -19.91
C LEU A 112 3.63 -11.08 -19.18
N ASN A 113 4.13 -11.11 -17.93
CA ASN A 113 4.26 -9.91 -17.11
C ASN A 113 5.27 -8.91 -17.71
N GLY A 114 6.41 -9.40 -18.21
CA GLY A 114 7.37 -8.55 -18.92
C GLY A 114 6.77 -7.82 -20.12
N ARG A 115 5.94 -8.52 -20.93
CA ARG A 115 5.23 -7.88 -22.04
C ARG A 115 4.23 -6.82 -21.59
N MET A 116 3.50 -7.08 -20.51
CA MET A 116 2.56 -6.09 -19.92
C MET A 116 3.29 -4.83 -19.44
N MET A 117 4.54 -4.97 -18.99
CA MET A 117 5.42 -3.86 -18.61
C MET A 117 6.15 -3.21 -19.79
N GLY A 118 5.87 -3.64 -21.03
CA GLY A 118 6.50 -3.09 -22.23
C GLY A 118 7.94 -3.55 -22.46
N ILE A 119 8.38 -4.63 -21.80
CA ILE A 119 9.73 -5.20 -21.95
C ILE A 119 9.75 -6.11 -23.17
N SER A 120 10.75 -5.94 -24.04
CA SER A 120 10.91 -6.78 -25.21
C SER A 120 11.25 -8.22 -24.84
N LYS A 121 10.92 -9.21 -25.70
CA LYS A 121 11.24 -10.61 -25.46
C LYS A 121 12.74 -10.82 -25.25
N LYS A 122 13.57 -10.19 -26.06
CA LYS A 122 15.04 -10.29 -25.98
C LYS A 122 15.59 -9.76 -24.65
N GLU A 123 15.03 -8.65 -24.17
CA GLU A 123 15.38 -8.06 -22.87
C GLU A 123 14.92 -8.96 -21.72
N MET A 124 13.73 -9.55 -21.82
CA MET A 124 13.23 -10.49 -20.82
C MET A 124 14.07 -11.76 -20.77
N GLU A 125 14.51 -12.31 -21.92
CA GLU A 125 15.39 -13.49 -22.01
C GLU A 125 16.69 -13.30 -21.21
N SER A 126 17.25 -12.09 -21.18
CA SER A 126 18.45 -11.80 -20.37
C SER A 126 18.18 -11.73 -18.86
N ARG A 127 16.94 -11.60 -18.44
CA ARG A 127 16.53 -11.46 -17.03
C ARG A 127 15.89 -12.72 -16.43
N VAL A 128 15.38 -13.61 -17.28
CA VAL A 128 14.63 -14.81 -16.85
C VAL A 128 15.41 -15.63 -15.83
N GLN A 129 16.68 -15.89 -16.07
CA GLN A 129 17.47 -16.69 -15.16
C GLN A 129 17.61 -16.04 -13.78
N SER A 130 17.87 -14.74 -13.70
CA SER A 130 17.95 -14.02 -12.44
C SER A 130 16.61 -14.00 -11.67
N ILE A 131 15.48 -13.97 -12.39
CA ILE A 131 14.15 -14.07 -11.80
C ILE A 131 13.94 -15.46 -11.18
N ILE A 132 14.28 -16.52 -11.93
CA ILE A 132 14.16 -17.92 -11.47
C ILE A 132 15.04 -18.15 -10.23
N ASP A 133 16.31 -17.73 -10.30
CA ASP A 133 17.27 -17.87 -9.19
C ASP A 133 16.84 -17.08 -7.96
N PHE A 134 16.18 -15.92 -8.17
CA PHE A 134 15.64 -15.13 -7.07
C PHE A 134 14.42 -15.78 -6.42
N ALA A 135 13.52 -16.34 -7.22
CA ALA A 135 12.26 -16.94 -6.73
C ALA A 135 12.51 -18.23 -5.92
N GLU A 136 13.55 -19.00 -6.23
CA GLU A 136 13.91 -20.26 -5.55
C GLU A 136 12.74 -21.26 -5.44
N ILE A 137 11.99 -21.43 -6.53
CA ILE A 137 10.87 -22.38 -6.61
C ILE A 137 11.21 -23.68 -7.35
N GLY A 138 12.46 -23.83 -7.80
CA GLY A 138 12.96 -25.04 -8.45
C GLY A 138 12.18 -25.43 -9.71
N GLU A 139 11.96 -26.74 -9.89
CA GLU A 139 11.26 -27.29 -11.05
C GLU A 139 9.80 -26.85 -11.19
N PHE A 140 9.22 -26.29 -10.14
CA PHE A 140 7.86 -25.75 -10.21
C PHE A 140 7.73 -24.60 -11.23
N ILE A 141 8.82 -23.97 -11.63
CA ILE A 141 8.82 -22.94 -12.67
C ILE A 141 8.14 -23.41 -13.96
N ASN A 142 8.24 -24.71 -14.27
CA ASN A 142 7.67 -25.35 -15.43
C ASN A 142 6.22 -25.88 -15.22
N GLN A 143 5.66 -25.70 -14.02
CA GLN A 143 4.29 -26.10 -13.69
C GLN A 143 3.32 -24.91 -13.73
N PRO A 144 2.03 -25.17 -14.00
CA PRO A 144 1.01 -24.12 -13.95
C PRO A 144 0.93 -23.47 -12.56
N VAL A 145 0.80 -22.14 -12.54
CA VAL A 145 0.82 -21.33 -11.30
C VAL A 145 -0.32 -21.71 -10.35
N LYS A 146 -1.44 -22.23 -10.85
CA LYS A 146 -2.54 -22.77 -10.01
C LYS A 146 -2.12 -23.90 -9.07
N THR A 147 -0.99 -24.56 -9.34
CA THR A 147 -0.46 -25.66 -8.49
C THR A 147 0.49 -25.13 -7.40
N TYR A 148 0.79 -23.84 -7.39
CA TYR A 148 1.74 -23.24 -6.46
C TYR A 148 1.11 -23.09 -5.07
N SER A 149 1.97 -23.21 -4.03
CA SER A 149 1.60 -22.71 -2.72
C SER A 149 1.55 -21.17 -2.74
N SER A 150 0.84 -20.58 -1.79
CA SER A 150 0.79 -19.11 -1.66
C SER A 150 2.18 -18.47 -1.54
N GLY A 151 3.12 -19.17 -0.84
CA GLY A 151 4.49 -18.73 -0.73
C GLY A 151 5.26 -18.78 -2.05
N MET A 152 5.13 -19.85 -2.84
CA MET A 152 5.76 -19.97 -4.17
C MET A 152 5.22 -18.91 -5.13
N PHE A 153 3.89 -18.72 -5.14
CA PHE A 153 3.24 -17.69 -5.93
C PHE A 153 3.81 -16.30 -5.62
N ALA A 154 3.85 -15.96 -4.34
CA ALA A 154 4.33 -14.67 -3.88
C ALA A 154 5.82 -14.48 -4.16
N ARG A 155 6.68 -15.51 -3.98
CA ARG A 155 8.11 -15.48 -4.33
C ARG A 155 8.32 -15.20 -5.82
N LEU A 156 7.59 -15.90 -6.71
CA LEU A 156 7.70 -15.68 -8.15
C LEU A 156 7.21 -14.28 -8.53
N ALA A 157 6.06 -13.85 -8.04
CA ALA A 157 5.49 -12.54 -8.33
C ALA A 157 6.42 -11.40 -7.89
N PHE A 158 7.02 -11.55 -6.69
CA PHE A 158 8.01 -10.62 -6.18
C PHE A 158 9.29 -10.62 -7.03
N ALA A 159 9.80 -11.82 -7.37
CA ALA A 159 11.00 -11.97 -8.19
C ALA A 159 10.85 -11.29 -9.56
N VAL A 160 9.68 -11.44 -10.20
CA VAL A 160 9.37 -10.75 -11.47
C VAL A 160 9.40 -9.24 -11.26
N ALA A 161 8.62 -8.72 -10.31
CA ALA A 161 8.46 -7.29 -10.11
C ALA A 161 9.76 -6.55 -9.79
N ILE A 162 10.68 -7.20 -9.06
CA ILE A 162 11.94 -6.56 -8.60
C ILE A 162 13.09 -6.69 -9.62
N ASN A 163 13.08 -7.74 -10.47
CA ASN A 163 14.15 -7.99 -11.42
C ASN A 163 13.89 -7.43 -12.84
N VAL A 164 12.73 -6.83 -13.08
CA VAL A 164 12.44 -6.13 -14.34
C VAL A 164 13.10 -4.76 -14.45
N GLU A 165 13.80 -4.30 -13.40
CA GLU A 165 14.52 -3.01 -13.33
C GLU A 165 13.65 -1.84 -13.80
N PRO A 166 12.61 -1.49 -13.04
CA PRO A 166 11.76 -0.33 -13.35
C PRO A 166 12.50 0.97 -13.06
N ASP A 167 12.00 2.09 -13.57
CA ASP A 167 12.48 3.42 -13.17
C ASP A 167 11.96 3.80 -11.77
N ILE A 168 10.75 3.31 -11.43
CA ILE A 168 10.06 3.56 -10.15
C ILE A 168 9.53 2.22 -9.61
N LEU A 169 9.96 1.84 -8.42
CA LEU A 169 9.47 0.67 -7.70
C LEU A 169 8.54 1.12 -6.56
N ILE A 170 7.32 0.59 -6.54
CA ILE A 170 6.38 0.80 -5.44
C ILE A 170 6.31 -0.47 -4.60
N VAL A 171 6.65 -0.35 -3.32
CA VAL A 171 6.66 -1.45 -2.34
C VAL A 171 5.61 -1.15 -1.29
N ASP A 172 4.58 -2.01 -1.19
CA ASP A 172 3.52 -1.90 -0.18
C ASP A 172 3.55 -3.17 0.67
N GLU A 173 3.74 -3.04 1.97
CA GLU A 173 3.68 -4.10 3.01
C GLU A 173 4.10 -5.53 2.58
N ALA A 174 4.41 -5.70 1.29
CA ALA A 174 4.74 -6.96 0.63
C ALA A 174 6.07 -7.59 1.09
N LEU A 175 6.84 -6.88 1.92
CA LEU A 175 8.09 -7.42 2.49
C LEU A 175 7.86 -8.52 3.52
N SER A 176 6.65 -8.69 4.01
CA SER A 176 6.26 -9.79 4.92
C SER A 176 6.01 -11.12 4.19
N VAL A 177 6.29 -11.18 2.88
CA VAL A 177 6.11 -12.38 2.06
C VAL A 177 7.29 -13.34 2.23
N GLY A 178 6.97 -14.63 2.37
CA GLY A 178 7.96 -15.68 2.50
C GLY A 178 8.52 -15.83 3.91
N ASP A 179 9.57 -16.62 4.03
CA ASP A 179 10.30 -16.80 5.27
C ASP A 179 11.35 -15.70 5.51
N LEU A 180 11.96 -15.72 6.68
CA LEU A 180 12.97 -14.72 7.08
C LEU A 180 14.16 -14.65 6.10
N PHE A 181 14.55 -15.79 5.50
CA PHE A 181 15.65 -15.81 4.52
C PHE A 181 15.28 -15.08 3.24
N PHE A 182 14.05 -15.30 2.75
CA PHE A 182 13.55 -14.60 1.56
C PHE A 182 13.38 -13.11 1.82
N GLN A 183 12.88 -12.72 2.99
CA GLN A 183 12.80 -11.30 3.40
C GLN A 183 14.18 -10.62 3.38
N ASN A 184 15.20 -11.26 3.95
CA ASN A 184 16.56 -10.74 3.91
C ASN A 184 17.10 -10.60 2.48
N LYS A 185 16.76 -11.55 1.59
CA LYS A 185 17.11 -11.49 0.16
C LYS A 185 16.44 -10.30 -0.52
N CYS A 186 15.17 -10.05 -0.20
CA CYS A 186 14.43 -8.87 -0.67
C CYS A 186 15.10 -7.56 -0.22
N PHE A 187 15.48 -7.44 1.06
CA PHE A 187 16.16 -6.24 1.57
C PHE A 187 17.49 -5.98 0.85
N ARG A 188 18.33 -7.00 0.64
CA ARG A 188 19.57 -6.86 -0.13
C ARG A 188 19.30 -6.38 -1.55
N LYS A 189 18.24 -6.90 -2.19
CA LYS A 189 17.87 -6.48 -3.54
C LYS A 189 17.42 -5.02 -3.59
N PHE A 190 16.74 -4.52 -2.56
CA PHE A 190 16.40 -3.09 -2.47
C PHE A 190 17.65 -2.20 -2.37
N GLU A 191 18.65 -2.60 -1.56
CA GLU A 191 19.92 -1.85 -1.50
C GLU A 191 20.61 -1.82 -2.88
N GLU A 192 20.68 -2.96 -3.61
CA GLU A 192 21.20 -2.99 -4.98
C GLU A 192 20.44 -2.03 -5.92
N LEU A 193 19.09 -1.96 -5.80
CA LEU A 193 18.28 -1.07 -6.62
C LEU A 193 18.51 0.40 -6.28
N LYS A 194 18.74 0.73 -5.00
CA LYS A 194 19.13 2.08 -4.58
C LYS A 194 20.48 2.48 -5.17
N GLU A 195 21.47 1.58 -5.15
CA GLU A 195 22.78 1.80 -5.77
C GLU A 195 22.67 2.04 -7.29
N LYS A 196 21.69 1.38 -7.94
CA LYS A 196 21.37 1.60 -9.36
C LYS A 196 20.54 2.86 -9.62
N ASN A 197 20.33 3.71 -8.62
CA ASN A 197 19.56 4.96 -8.73
C ASN A 197 18.09 4.76 -9.13
N ILE A 198 17.49 3.61 -8.77
CA ILE A 198 16.06 3.33 -8.94
C ILE A 198 15.27 4.08 -7.88
N THR A 199 14.21 4.78 -8.30
CA THR A 199 13.31 5.49 -7.38
C THR A 199 12.41 4.50 -6.64
N ILE A 200 12.28 4.62 -5.31
CA ILE A 200 11.47 3.70 -4.51
C ILE A 200 10.42 4.46 -3.70
N LEU A 201 9.14 4.07 -3.87
CA LEU A 201 8.07 4.48 -2.97
C LEU A 201 7.80 3.31 -2.00
N PHE A 202 8.12 3.50 -0.73
CA PHE A 202 8.08 2.46 0.28
C PHE A 202 6.94 2.69 1.27
N VAL A 203 5.94 1.80 1.28
CA VAL A 203 4.82 1.84 2.23
C VAL A 203 5.00 0.73 3.24
N SER A 204 5.07 1.06 4.50
CA SER A 204 5.21 0.09 5.57
C SER A 204 4.58 0.58 6.87
N HIS A 205 4.11 -0.35 7.68
CA HIS A 205 3.72 -0.10 9.07
C HIS A 205 4.90 -0.16 10.03
N ASP A 206 6.00 -0.78 9.62
CA ASP A 206 7.23 -0.84 10.39
C ASP A 206 8.04 0.45 10.21
N ILE A 207 7.94 1.32 11.22
CA ILE A 207 8.62 2.61 11.25
C ILE A 207 10.14 2.45 11.29
N SER A 208 10.65 1.34 11.82
CA SER A 208 12.09 1.07 11.87
C SER A 208 12.64 0.87 10.46
N SER A 209 11.98 0.04 9.64
CA SER A 209 12.33 -0.15 8.22
C SER A 209 12.18 1.14 7.41
N VAL A 210 11.12 1.92 7.65
CA VAL A 210 10.94 3.23 6.98
C VAL A 210 12.09 4.17 7.29
N ARG A 211 12.49 4.27 8.56
CA ARG A 211 13.59 5.12 9.01
C ARG A 211 14.93 4.71 8.38
N GLN A 212 15.18 3.41 8.29
CA GLN A 212 16.43 2.89 7.74
C GLN A 212 16.52 3.06 6.22
N MET A 213 15.41 2.85 5.50
CA MET A 213 15.43 2.77 4.04
C MET A 213 15.14 4.11 3.34
N CYS A 214 14.37 5.00 3.96
CA CYS A 214 13.86 6.19 3.31
C CYS A 214 14.63 7.45 3.70
N SER A 215 14.90 8.32 2.72
CA SER A 215 15.50 9.64 2.96
C SER A 215 14.46 10.64 3.48
N ARG A 216 13.25 10.64 2.89
CA ARG A 216 12.11 11.46 3.29
C ARG A 216 10.87 10.58 3.46
N VAL A 217 9.91 11.09 4.22
CA VAL A 217 8.67 10.37 4.53
C VAL A 217 7.47 11.30 4.37
N LEU A 218 6.45 10.81 3.69
CA LEU A 218 5.12 11.40 3.62
C LEU A 218 4.22 10.74 4.67
N TRP A 219 3.73 11.54 5.63
CA TRP A 219 2.71 11.08 6.58
C TRP A 219 1.33 11.56 6.13
N ILE A 220 0.44 10.60 5.92
CA ILE A 220 -0.96 10.83 5.57
C ILE A 220 -1.85 10.34 6.71
N GLU A 221 -2.80 11.18 7.14
CA GLU A 221 -3.79 10.81 8.14
C GLU A 221 -5.18 11.29 7.73
N LYS A 222 -6.17 10.36 7.72
CA LYS A 222 -7.54 10.66 7.31
C LYS A 222 -7.63 11.43 5.98
N GLY A 223 -6.87 10.99 4.98
CA GLY A 223 -6.82 11.59 3.65
C GLY A 223 -6.05 12.91 3.54
N LYS A 224 -5.48 13.43 4.60
CA LYS A 224 -4.73 14.69 4.61
C LYS A 224 -3.25 14.45 4.79
N GLN A 225 -2.45 15.25 4.10
CA GLN A 225 -1.01 15.31 4.33
C GLN A 225 -0.74 16.04 5.65
N ILE A 226 -0.08 15.35 6.57
CA ILE A 226 0.33 15.94 7.84
C ILE A 226 1.68 16.64 7.67
N ILE A 227 2.65 15.91 7.09
CA ILE A 227 3.99 16.44 6.83
C ILE A 227 4.66 15.61 5.74
N PHE A 228 5.58 16.22 5.00
CA PHE A 228 6.53 15.57 4.10
C PHE A 228 7.92 16.16 4.36
N ASP A 229 8.79 15.40 5.00
CA ASP A 229 10.10 15.88 5.46
C ASP A 229 11.10 14.71 5.61
N GLN A 230 12.27 14.97 6.19
CA GLN A 230 13.30 14.00 6.51
C GLN A 230 12.74 12.84 7.34
N SER A 231 13.20 11.62 7.04
CA SER A 231 12.68 10.38 7.61
C SER A 231 12.68 10.39 9.14
N ASP A 232 13.80 10.74 9.78
CA ASP A 232 13.93 10.75 11.25
C ASP A 232 12.88 11.64 11.91
N LYS A 233 12.74 12.87 11.40
CA LYS A 233 11.80 13.86 11.93
C LYS A 233 10.35 13.36 11.86
N VAL A 234 9.95 12.83 10.69
CA VAL A 234 8.56 12.37 10.49
C VAL A 234 8.27 11.12 11.31
N CYS A 235 9.23 10.18 11.37
CA CYS A 235 9.10 8.96 12.16
C CYS A 235 8.96 9.27 13.65
N ASP A 236 9.75 10.19 14.20
CA ASP A 236 9.65 10.60 15.60
C ASP A 236 8.28 11.23 15.91
N MET A 237 7.82 12.16 15.07
CA MET A 237 6.50 12.78 15.21
C MET A 237 5.36 11.76 15.16
N TYR A 238 5.46 10.76 14.26
CA TYR A 238 4.45 9.71 14.13
C TYR A 238 4.42 8.79 15.36
N MET A 239 5.59 8.40 15.88
CA MET A 239 5.70 7.58 17.08
C MET A 239 5.17 8.30 18.33
N ASP A 240 5.45 9.59 18.47
CA ASP A 240 4.93 10.41 19.56
C ASP A 240 3.40 10.54 19.52
N MET A 241 2.83 10.69 18.31
CA MET A 241 1.37 10.69 18.13
C MET A 241 0.77 9.35 18.56
N LYS A 242 1.36 8.21 18.15
CA LYS A 242 0.91 6.88 18.57
C LYS A 242 0.96 6.68 20.08
N ARG A 243 2.06 7.08 20.73
CA ARG A 243 2.20 7.00 22.20
C ARG A 243 1.13 7.82 22.93
N LYS A 244 0.86 9.05 22.47
CA LYS A 244 -0.20 9.90 23.02
C LYS A 244 -1.61 9.32 22.82
N GLY A 245 -1.86 8.67 21.68
CA GLY A 245 -3.10 7.97 21.41
C GLY A 245 -3.31 6.74 22.29
N MET A 246 -2.24 5.95 22.54
CA MET A 246 -2.28 4.82 23.47
C MET A 246 -2.54 5.27 24.91
N ASN A 247 -1.87 6.34 25.38
CA ASN A 247 -2.09 6.85 26.75
C ASN A 247 -3.54 7.29 26.96
N LYS A 248 -4.16 7.97 25.98
CA LYS A 248 -5.59 8.33 26.08
C LYS A 248 -6.51 7.11 26.19
N GLN A 249 -6.22 6.03 25.47
CA GLN A 249 -6.99 4.78 25.57
C GLN A 249 -6.81 4.09 26.92
N VAL A 250 -5.61 4.15 27.52
CA VAL A 250 -5.34 3.62 28.86
C VAL A 250 -6.08 4.45 29.91
N ASP A 251 -6.01 5.79 29.83
CA ASP A 251 -6.72 6.70 30.73
C ASP A 251 -8.25 6.49 30.66
N GLU A 252 -8.82 6.25 29.48
CA GLU A 252 -10.25 5.93 29.29
C GLU A 252 -10.62 4.54 29.86
N ILE A 253 -9.66 3.58 29.91
CA ILE A 253 -9.89 2.26 30.53
C ILE A 253 -9.80 2.35 32.05
N ASP A 254 -8.85 3.13 32.59
CA ASP A 254 -8.69 3.34 34.02
C ASP A 254 -9.89 4.10 34.61
N GLU A 255 -10.52 5.03 33.89
CA GLU A 255 -11.77 5.68 34.32
C GLU A 255 -12.98 4.71 34.35
N VAL A 256 -12.92 3.57 33.66
CA VAL A 256 -13.98 2.54 33.67
C VAL A 256 -13.79 1.52 34.80
N GLU A 257 -12.59 1.38 35.36
CA GLU A 257 -12.33 0.45 36.48
C GLU A 257 -12.83 0.96 37.85
N ASP A 258 -13.19 2.22 38.01
CA ASP A 258 -13.79 2.77 39.24
C ASP A 258 -15.29 2.51 39.41
N ILE A 259 -15.86 1.55 38.66
CA ILE A 259 -17.26 1.12 38.85
C ILE A 259 -17.30 0.19 40.10
N PRO A 260 -18.04 0.55 41.16
CA PRO A 260 -18.07 -0.23 42.38
C PRO A 260 -18.51 -1.67 42.15
N VAL A 261 -17.76 -2.61 42.66
CA VAL A 261 -17.93 -4.08 42.56
C VAL A 261 -19.33 -4.60 42.93
N LYS A 262 -20.21 -3.74 43.43
CA LYS A 262 -21.59 -4.10 43.82
C LYS A 262 -22.54 -4.43 42.66
N ILE A 263 -22.17 -4.14 41.38
CA ILE A 263 -23.05 -4.35 40.21
C ILE A 263 -22.77 -5.67 39.50
N LEU A 264 -21.73 -6.43 39.86
CA LEU A 264 -21.31 -7.64 39.18
C LEU A 264 -22.15 -8.90 39.49
N ASN A 265 -23.17 -8.81 40.39
CA ASN A 265 -23.99 -9.96 40.77
C ASN A 265 -25.34 -10.09 40.01
N GLU A 266 -25.64 -9.20 39.06
CA GLU A 266 -26.83 -9.36 38.27
C GLU A 266 -26.50 -9.95 36.90
N LYS A 267 -27.00 -11.16 36.62
CA LYS A 267 -26.82 -12.00 35.42
C LYS A 267 -27.19 -11.36 34.05
N LYS A 268 -27.24 -10.05 33.93
CA LYS A 268 -27.70 -9.35 32.71
C LYS A 268 -26.65 -8.55 31.94
N VAL A 269 -25.40 -8.45 32.41
CA VAL A 269 -24.39 -7.59 31.79
C VAL A 269 -23.49 -8.32 30.77
N TYR A 270 -23.39 -9.65 30.86
CA TYR A 270 -22.50 -10.45 29.99
C TYR A 270 -22.85 -10.48 28.48
N PRO A 271 -24.11 -10.43 28.02
CA PRO A 271 -24.40 -10.52 26.60
C PRO A 271 -24.03 -9.29 25.78
N VAL A 272 -23.91 -8.12 26.41
CA VAL A 272 -23.65 -6.84 25.69
C VAL A 272 -22.17 -6.63 25.41
N LEU A 273 -21.30 -6.99 26.34
CA LEU A 273 -19.84 -6.87 26.17
C LEU A 273 -19.31 -7.88 25.13
N ILE A 274 -19.78 -9.13 25.17
CA ILE A 274 -19.38 -10.16 24.20
C ILE A 274 -19.84 -9.81 22.78
N LYS A 275 -21.06 -9.22 22.62
CA LYS A 275 -21.52 -8.74 21.31
C LYS A 275 -20.73 -7.55 20.76
N LYS A 276 -20.13 -6.75 21.61
CA LYS A 276 -19.28 -5.62 21.17
C LYS A 276 -17.90 -6.09 20.76
N MET A 277 -17.30 -7.02 21.48
CA MET A 277 -16.01 -7.62 21.13
C MET A 277 -16.06 -8.50 19.87
N MET A 278 -17.17 -9.18 19.57
CA MET A 278 -17.34 -9.98 18.35
C MET A 278 -17.70 -9.17 17.09
N ARG A 279 -17.86 -7.86 17.18
CA ARG A 279 -18.05 -6.96 16.02
C ARG A 279 -16.79 -6.26 15.55
N GLU A 280 -15.67 -6.42 16.28
CA GLU A 280 -14.39 -5.80 15.97
C GLU A 280 -13.30 -6.83 15.61
N ILE A 281 -13.69 -8.12 15.45
CA ILE A 281 -12.92 -9.16 14.76
C ILE A 281 -13.61 -9.44 13.41
#